data_5f67193ea4374cf6ba0b396439104cf8
#
_entry.id   5f67193ea4374cf6ba0b396439104cf8
#
_cell.length_a   1.000
_cell.length_b   1.000
_cell.length_c   1.000
_cell.angle_alpha   90.00
_cell.angle_beta   90.00
_cell.angle_gamma   90.00
#
_symmetry.space_group_name_H-M   'P 1'
#
loop_
_entity.id
_entity.type
_entity.pdbx_description
1 polymer ?
#
loop_
_entity_poly.entity_id
_entity_poly.type
_entity_poly.pdbx_seq_one_letter_code
_entity_poly.pdbx_strand_id
1 'polypeptide(L)'
;MKLDYRSEEAELGYDVPAHPGMRIDEVQTPCLILDLDALERNVRKMGEYAKAHNVRLRVHAKMHKSVDVFRLQEEIGGASGVCCQKVSEAEVFARAGIADILISNQVRDARKIDRLAKLPKYGARITVCVDDLANVAELSEAATRNGTTIECLVEIDCGAGRCGVTTTATALEIAQAIRLATGLKYSGLQAYQGAMQHLRSYDERRKKFEVAEALVRDTIEALSRVGLLTETVSGGGTGSYRFEAVSGVYNELQCGSYAFMDADYGQVLDEAGVRIDQTEWENALFILTSVMSHAKADKAVCDAGLKVQSVDSGLPVIFGRADVKYIRCSDEHGLIEDPGNVLKINEKLRLIPGHCDPTCNIHDWYVGVRGDRVETLWPVSARGKAY
;
A
#
# COMPACT_ATOMS: atom_id res chain seq x y z
N MET A 1 2.12 -29.84 -2.31
CA MET A 1 1.24 -29.50 -3.45
C MET A 1 0.53 -28.23 -3.04
N LYS A 2 0.68 -27.11 -3.74
CA LYS A 2 -0.13 -25.92 -3.46
C LYS A 2 -1.52 -26.24 -4.01
N LEU A 3 -2.53 -26.20 -3.16
CA LEU A 3 -3.93 -26.33 -3.57
C LEU A 3 -4.19 -25.27 -4.67
N ASP A 4 -4.77 -25.69 -5.78
CA ASP A 4 -5.29 -24.71 -6.75
C ASP A 4 -6.63 -24.20 -6.22
N TYR A 5 -6.56 -23.07 -5.49
CA TYR A 5 -7.73 -22.42 -4.90
C TYR A 5 -8.78 -21.92 -5.92
N ARG A 6 -8.45 -21.98 -7.22
CA ARG A 6 -9.37 -21.72 -8.33
C ARG A 6 -10.14 -22.97 -8.74
N SER A 7 -9.73 -24.14 -8.23
CA SER A 7 -10.43 -25.39 -8.46
C SER A 7 -11.60 -25.55 -7.49
N GLU A 8 -12.63 -26.28 -7.92
CA GLU A 8 -13.75 -26.71 -7.08
C GLU A 8 -13.30 -27.67 -5.95
N GLU A 9 -12.03 -28.07 -5.91
CA GLU A 9 -11.44 -28.93 -4.89
C GLU A 9 -11.14 -28.20 -3.57
N ALA A 10 -11.10 -26.85 -3.56
CA ALA A 10 -10.92 -26.08 -2.34
C ALA A 10 -12.20 -26.12 -1.49
N GLU A 11 -12.09 -26.56 -0.23
CA GLU A 11 -13.23 -26.74 0.66
C GLU A 11 -13.74 -25.38 1.18
N LEU A 12 -15.02 -25.08 0.90
CA LEU A 12 -15.69 -23.87 1.37
C LEU A 12 -15.74 -23.82 2.90
N GLY A 13 -15.26 -22.72 3.48
CA GLY A 13 -15.22 -22.51 4.93
C GLY A 13 -14.00 -23.10 5.63
N TYR A 14 -13.20 -23.90 4.94
CA TYR A 14 -11.93 -24.44 5.43
C TYR A 14 -10.73 -23.87 4.65
N ASP A 15 -10.69 -24.04 3.34
CA ASP A 15 -9.62 -23.53 2.50
C ASP A 15 -9.88 -22.11 2.00
N VAL A 16 -11.14 -21.82 1.66
CA VAL A 16 -11.58 -20.56 1.08
C VAL A 16 -12.90 -20.08 1.67
N PRO A 17 -13.13 -18.74 1.77
CA PRO A 17 -14.39 -18.20 2.32
C PRO A 17 -15.52 -18.18 1.29
N ALA A 18 -15.24 -18.37 0.01
CA ALA A 18 -16.22 -18.31 -1.07
C ALA A 18 -15.74 -19.05 -2.32
N HIS A 19 -16.66 -19.34 -3.24
CA HIS A 19 -16.36 -19.74 -4.61
C HIS A 19 -16.92 -18.71 -5.60
N PRO A 20 -16.30 -18.54 -6.77
CA PRO A 20 -16.88 -17.73 -7.86
C PRO A 20 -18.31 -18.19 -8.21
N GLY A 21 -19.19 -17.22 -8.43
CA GLY A 21 -20.61 -17.46 -8.71
C GLY A 21 -21.53 -17.42 -7.48
N MET A 22 -20.99 -17.57 -6.25
CA MET A 22 -21.78 -17.43 -5.03
C MET A 22 -22.34 -16.03 -4.86
N ARG A 23 -23.47 -15.91 -4.17
CA ARG A 23 -23.97 -14.61 -3.75
C ARG A 23 -23.20 -14.11 -2.52
N ILE A 24 -23.11 -12.81 -2.33
CA ILE A 24 -22.40 -12.20 -1.21
C ILE A 24 -22.96 -12.60 0.17
N ASP A 25 -24.26 -12.89 0.24
CA ASP A 25 -24.93 -13.35 1.47
C ASP A 25 -24.60 -14.81 1.83
N GLU A 26 -24.07 -15.59 0.88
CA GLU A 26 -23.60 -16.98 1.08
C GLU A 26 -22.12 -17.06 1.52
N VAL A 27 -21.36 -15.96 1.38
CA VAL A 27 -19.93 -15.92 1.69
C VAL A 27 -19.69 -16.15 3.18
N GLN A 28 -18.69 -16.97 3.52
CA GLN A 28 -18.31 -17.24 4.90
C GLN A 28 -17.68 -16.01 5.56
N THR A 29 -18.14 -15.67 6.76
CA THR A 29 -17.65 -14.52 7.51
C THR A 29 -16.86 -14.95 8.75
N PRO A 30 -15.95 -14.10 9.26
CA PRO A 30 -15.52 -12.83 8.67
C PRO A 30 -14.48 -12.99 7.55
N CYS A 31 -14.52 -12.17 6.51
CA CYS A 31 -13.54 -12.18 5.44
C CYS A 31 -13.37 -10.80 4.80
N LEU A 32 -12.31 -10.62 3.99
CA LEU A 32 -12.17 -9.42 3.16
C LEU A 32 -12.93 -9.58 1.84
N ILE A 33 -13.73 -8.59 1.52
CA ILE A 33 -14.32 -8.45 0.18
C ILE A 33 -13.78 -7.21 -0.50
N LEU A 34 -13.60 -7.31 -1.82
CA LEU A 34 -13.25 -6.20 -2.71
C LEU A 34 -14.43 -5.93 -3.66
N ASP A 35 -14.97 -4.74 -3.62
CA ASP A 35 -15.85 -4.22 -4.66
C ASP A 35 -14.98 -3.93 -5.89
N LEU A 36 -15.05 -4.83 -6.88
CA LEU A 36 -14.21 -4.75 -8.07
C LEU A 36 -14.54 -3.53 -8.93
N ASP A 37 -15.80 -3.10 -8.97
CA ASP A 37 -16.19 -1.92 -9.72
C ASP A 37 -15.58 -0.65 -9.13
N ALA A 38 -15.63 -0.49 -7.81
CA ALA A 38 -15.01 0.63 -7.10
C ALA A 38 -13.48 0.59 -7.21
N LEU A 39 -12.88 -0.58 -7.04
CA LEU A 39 -11.44 -0.79 -7.20
C LEU A 39 -10.97 -0.37 -8.60
N GLU A 40 -11.64 -0.84 -9.65
CA GLU A 40 -11.29 -0.50 -11.03
C GLU A 40 -11.42 0.99 -11.31
N ARG A 41 -12.48 1.65 -10.81
CA ARG A 41 -12.64 3.10 -10.95
C ARG A 41 -11.50 3.87 -10.28
N ASN A 42 -11.14 3.50 -9.06
CA ASN A 42 -10.01 4.10 -8.35
C ASN A 42 -8.69 3.91 -9.11
N VAL A 43 -8.44 2.69 -9.58
CA VAL A 43 -7.20 2.35 -10.30
C VAL A 43 -7.08 3.13 -11.61
N ARG A 44 -8.16 3.19 -12.41
CA ARG A 44 -8.19 3.98 -13.66
C ARG A 44 -7.97 5.46 -13.39
N LYS A 45 -8.67 6.02 -12.40
CA LYS A 45 -8.59 7.45 -12.05
C LYS A 45 -7.17 7.85 -11.65
N MET A 46 -6.47 7.03 -10.84
CA MET A 46 -5.08 7.30 -10.49
C MET A 46 -4.16 7.20 -11.71
N GLY A 47 -4.34 6.20 -12.56
CA GLY A 47 -3.57 6.03 -13.79
C GLY A 47 -3.75 7.18 -14.77
N GLU A 48 -4.98 7.62 -14.99
CA GLU A 48 -5.31 8.79 -15.82
C GLU A 48 -4.67 10.07 -15.27
N TYR A 49 -4.73 10.24 -13.95
CA TYR A 49 -4.11 11.39 -13.29
C TYR A 49 -2.58 11.39 -13.45
N ALA A 50 -1.92 10.27 -13.18
CA ALA A 50 -0.48 10.12 -13.34
C ALA A 50 -0.04 10.40 -14.79
N LYS A 51 -0.78 9.85 -15.76
CA LYS A 51 -0.54 10.08 -17.19
C LYS A 51 -0.72 11.54 -17.59
N ALA A 52 -1.77 12.20 -17.09
CA ALA A 52 -2.05 13.61 -17.41
C ALA A 52 -0.96 14.56 -16.89
N HIS A 53 -0.28 14.20 -15.79
CA HIS A 53 0.80 14.98 -15.19
C HIS A 53 2.21 14.49 -15.58
N ASN A 54 2.30 13.51 -16.48
CA ASN A 54 3.56 12.94 -16.95
C ASN A 54 4.46 12.42 -15.80
N VAL A 55 3.86 11.79 -14.79
CA VAL A 55 4.55 11.14 -13.67
C VAL A 55 4.36 9.64 -13.75
N ARG A 56 5.39 8.88 -13.37
CA ARG A 56 5.28 7.42 -13.29
C ARG A 56 4.50 7.01 -12.06
N LEU A 57 3.79 5.90 -12.15
CA LEU A 57 3.08 5.31 -11.04
C LEU A 57 3.77 4.00 -10.64
N ARG A 58 4.48 4.00 -9.51
CA ARG A 58 5.05 2.80 -8.89
C ARG A 58 4.26 2.53 -7.61
N VAL A 59 3.17 1.76 -7.77
CA VAL A 59 2.16 1.57 -6.71
C VAL A 59 2.73 0.85 -5.48
N HIS A 60 2.28 1.24 -4.28
CA HIS A 60 2.78 0.65 -3.05
C HIS A 60 2.02 -0.61 -2.65
N ALA A 61 2.63 -1.79 -2.85
CA ALA A 61 2.02 -3.08 -2.54
C ALA A 61 1.95 -3.43 -1.05
N LYS A 62 2.62 -2.70 -0.16
CA LYS A 62 2.53 -2.95 1.29
C LYS A 62 1.09 -2.95 1.80
N MET A 63 0.23 -2.18 1.14
CA MET A 63 -1.16 -2.02 1.48
C MET A 63 -1.96 -3.28 1.17
N HIS A 64 -1.83 -3.85 -0.02
CA HIS A 64 -2.64 -4.99 -0.46
C HIS A 64 -1.90 -6.33 -0.45
N LYS A 65 -0.57 -6.35 -0.58
CA LYS A 65 0.28 -7.56 -0.57
C LYS A 65 -0.16 -8.67 -1.55
N SER A 66 -0.82 -8.30 -2.66
CA SER A 66 -1.35 -9.24 -3.65
C SER A 66 -0.78 -8.97 -5.04
N VAL A 67 -0.32 -10.03 -5.69
CA VAL A 67 0.15 -9.98 -7.08
C VAL A 67 -1.02 -9.69 -8.02
N ASP A 68 -2.20 -10.24 -7.76
CA ASP A 68 -3.38 -10.06 -8.61
C ASP A 68 -3.86 -8.60 -8.59
N VAL A 69 -3.88 -7.97 -7.40
CA VAL A 69 -4.20 -6.53 -7.30
C VAL A 69 -3.17 -5.68 -8.06
N PHE A 70 -1.87 -5.99 -7.92
CA PHE A 70 -0.85 -5.26 -8.68
C PHE A 70 -1.03 -5.42 -10.20
N ARG A 71 -1.32 -6.63 -10.68
CA ARG A 71 -1.57 -6.86 -12.11
C ARG A 71 -2.76 -6.04 -12.64
N LEU A 72 -3.82 -5.91 -11.85
CA LEU A 72 -4.91 -5.01 -12.19
C LEU A 72 -4.43 -3.54 -12.28
N GLN A 73 -3.63 -3.09 -11.32
CA GLN A 73 -3.05 -1.74 -11.33
C GLN A 73 -2.11 -1.51 -12.52
N GLU A 74 -1.37 -2.53 -12.94
CA GLU A 74 -0.52 -2.50 -14.14
C GLU A 74 -1.38 -2.42 -15.41
N GLU A 75 -2.36 -3.31 -15.55
CA GLU A 75 -3.17 -3.47 -16.76
C GLU A 75 -4.07 -2.27 -17.04
N ILE A 76 -4.84 -1.83 -16.06
CA ILE A 76 -5.84 -0.77 -16.26
C ILE A 76 -5.45 0.59 -15.68
N GLY A 77 -4.48 0.62 -14.75
CA GLY A 77 -3.96 1.84 -14.12
C GLY A 77 -2.64 2.32 -14.67
N GLY A 78 -1.99 1.55 -15.55
CA GLY A 78 -0.71 1.91 -16.13
C GLY A 78 0.43 1.99 -15.10
N ALA A 79 0.35 1.24 -14.00
CA ALA A 79 1.44 1.15 -13.03
C ALA A 79 2.70 0.61 -13.70
N SER A 80 3.82 1.32 -13.58
CA SER A 80 5.10 0.95 -14.22
C SER A 80 5.95 0.01 -13.37
N GLY A 81 5.54 -0.25 -12.12
CA GLY A 81 6.26 -1.10 -11.17
C GLY A 81 5.60 -1.07 -9.80
N VAL A 82 6.19 -1.79 -8.87
CA VAL A 82 5.67 -1.99 -7.50
C VAL A 82 6.67 -1.51 -6.45
N CYS A 83 6.17 -0.84 -5.40
CA CYS A 83 6.92 -0.58 -4.18
C CYS A 83 6.62 -1.64 -3.13
N CYS A 84 7.66 -2.15 -2.49
CA CYS A 84 7.62 -3.08 -1.37
C CYS A 84 8.36 -2.49 -0.17
N GLN A 85 7.99 -2.90 1.05
CA GLN A 85 8.71 -2.47 2.27
C GLN A 85 9.79 -3.47 2.70
N LYS A 86 9.62 -4.74 2.37
CA LYS A 86 10.49 -5.82 2.86
C LYS A 86 11.02 -6.66 1.71
N VAL A 87 12.23 -7.21 1.90
CA VAL A 87 12.83 -8.13 0.91
C VAL A 87 11.94 -9.33 0.65
N SER A 88 11.38 -9.93 1.71
CA SER A 88 10.48 -11.09 1.58
C SER A 88 9.17 -10.77 0.84
N GLU A 89 8.72 -9.52 0.90
CA GLU A 89 7.59 -9.04 0.11
C GLU A 89 8.00 -8.90 -1.37
N ALA A 90 9.12 -8.24 -1.64
CA ALA A 90 9.68 -8.08 -2.99
C ALA A 90 9.94 -9.42 -3.69
N GLU A 91 10.39 -10.45 -2.94
CA GLU A 91 10.58 -11.81 -3.47
C GLU A 91 9.29 -12.42 -4.04
N VAL A 92 8.15 -12.15 -3.44
CA VAL A 92 6.85 -12.65 -3.95
C VAL A 92 6.57 -12.06 -5.33
N PHE A 93 6.74 -10.75 -5.49
CA PHE A 93 6.52 -10.06 -6.76
C PHE A 93 7.57 -10.45 -7.82
N ALA A 94 8.85 -10.53 -7.45
CA ALA A 94 9.90 -10.96 -8.37
C ALA A 94 9.67 -12.38 -8.89
N ARG A 95 9.27 -13.32 -8.01
CA ARG A 95 8.93 -14.71 -8.40
C ARG A 95 7.65 -14.81 -9.23
N ALA A 96 6.76 -13.82 -9.14
CA ALA A 96 5.58 -13.70 -10.00
C ALA A 96 5.87 -13.05 -11.35
N GLY A 97 7.16 -12.70 -11.63
CA GLY A 97 7.59 -12.12 -12.91
C GLY A 97 7.33 -10.61 -13.02
N ILE A 98 7.14 -9.89 -11.90
CA ILE A 98 7.02 -8.43 -11.93
C ILE A 98 8.38 -7.82 -12.23
N ALA A 99 8.45 -7.00 -13.28
CA ALA A 99 9.69 -6.58 -13.89
C ALA A 99 10.37 -5.37 -13.21
N ASP A 100 9.66 -4.58 -12.42
CA ASP A 100 10.17 -3.37 -11.76
C ASP A 100 9.73 -3.31 -10.30
N ILE A 101 10.70 -3.40 -9.37
CA ILE A 101 10.43 -3.49 -7.94
C ILE A 101 11.35 -2.52 -7.18
N LEU A 102 10.75 -1.61 -6.42
CA LEU A 102 11.43 -0.76 -5.45
C LEU A 102 11.21 -1.29 -4.04
N ILE A 103 12.29 -1.55 -3.31
CA ILE A 103 12.24 -1.73 -1.86
C ILE A 103 12.45 -0.35 -1.25
N SER A 104 11.33 0.31 -0.90
CA SER A 104 11.32 1.68 -0.36
C SER A 104 11.68 1.69 1.14
N ASN A 105 12.78 1.04 1.48
CA ASN A 105 13.30 0.88 2.82
C ASN A 105 14.78 0.53 2.79
N GLN A 106 15.50 0.81 3.89
CA GLN A 106 16.89 0.38 4.06
C GLN A 106 16.96 -1.11 4.41
N VAL A 107 17.93 -1.80 3.87
CA VAL A 107 18.16 -3.23 4.13
C VAL A 107 19.55 -3.41 4.72
N ARG A 108 19.64 -3.80 6.03
CA ARG A 108 20.92 -3.84 6.77
C ARG A 108 21.36 -5.26 7.16
N ASP A 109 20.44 -6.18 7.35
CA ASP A 109 20.78 -7.56 7.66
C ASP A 109 21.49 -8.23 6.47
N ALA A 110 22.67 -8.79 6.70
CA ALA A 110 23.51 -9.37 5.63
C ALA A 110 22.81 -10.48 4.83
N ARG A 111 21.93 -11.27 5.46
CA ARG A 111 21.17 -12.32 4.77
C ARG A 111 20.06 -11.71 3.90
N LYS A 112 19.44 -10.62 4.37
CA LYS A 112 18.44 -9.89 3.58
C LYS A 112 19.09 -9.19 2.39
N ILE A 113 20.27 -8.58 2.57
CA ILE A 113 21.06 -7.97 1.50
C ILE A 113 21.45 -9.02 0.44
N ASP A 114 21.88 -10.20 0.85
CA ASP A 114 22.21 -11.28 -0.10
C ASP A 114 20.97 -11.80 -0.86
N ARG A 115 19.81 -11.90 -0.20
CA ARG A 115 18.53 -12.22 -0.85
C ARG A 115 18.10 -11.13 -1.83
N LEU A 116 18.21 -9.86 -1.44
CA LEU A 116 17.93 -8.70 -2.30
C LEU A 116 18.82 -8.75 -3.56
N ALA A 117 20.13 -8.98 -3.40
CA ALA A 117 21.07 -9.05 -4.50
C ALA A 117 20.79 -10.21 -5.48
N LYS A 118 20.01 -11.20 -5.09
CA LYS A 118 19.57 -12.31 -5.96
C LYS A 118 18.31 -12.00 -6.75
N LEU A 119 17.51 -11.01 -6.36
CA LEU A 119 16.23 -10.71 -7.01
C LEU A 119 16.38 -10.38 -8.50
N PRO A 120 17.43 -9.67 -8.97
CA PRO A 120 17.59 -9.43 -10.41
C PRO A 120 17.67 -10.69 -11.25
N LYS A 121 18.04 -11.84 -10.67
CA LYS A 121 18.09 -13.14 -11.36
C LYS A 121 16.71 -13.67 -11.77
N TYR A 122 15.64 -13.12 -11.22
CA TYR A 122 14.27 -13.39 -11.66
C TYR A 122 13.83 -12.52 -12.85
N GLY A 123 14.74 -11.70 -13.41
CA GLY A 123 14.44 -10.81 -14.52
C GLY A 123 13.90 -9.43 -14.09
N ALA A 124 13.85 -9.14 -12.79
CA ALA A 124 13.35 -7.88 -12.27
C ALA A 124 14.45 -6.81 -12.15
N ARG A 125 14.14 -5.59 -12.53
CA ARG A 125 14.90 -4.40 -12.14
C ARG A 125 14.63 -4.13 -10.66
N ILE A 126 15.67 -4.15 -9.85
CA ILE A 126 15.57 -3.97 -8.40
C ILE A 126 16.17 -2.64 -8.01
N THR A 127 15.37 -1.84 -7.32
CA THR A 127 15.78 -0.57 -6.71
C THR A 127 15.64 -0.67 -5.20
N VAL A 128 16.56 -0.06 -4.43
CA VAL A 128 16.54 -0.02 -2.97
C VAL A 128 16.87 1.38 -2.46
N CYS A 129 16.30 1.77 -1.31
CA CYS A 129 16.65 3.02 -0.64
C CYS A 129 17.90 2.86 0.21
N VAL A 130 18.74 3.88 0.22
CA VAL A 130 19.97 3.96 1.02
C VAL A 130 20.10 5.34 1.68
N ASP A 131 20.63 5.37 2.89
CA ASP A 131 20.89 6.59 3.68
C ASP A 131 22.18 6.53 4.50
N ASP A 132 23.04 5.53 4.20
CA ASP A 132 24.26 5.26 4.94
C ASP A 132 25.37 4.68 4.05
N LEU A 133 26.60 5.17 4.20
CA LEU A 133 27.73 4.75 3.38
C LEU A 133 28.14 3.29 3.60
N ALA A 134 28.04 2.77 4.83
CA ALA A 134 28.35 1.38 5.07
C ALA A 134 27.35 0.46 4.37
N ASN A 135 26.07 0.87 4.27
CA ASN A 135 25.06 0.13 3.52
C ASN A 135 25.36 0.10 2.02
N VAL A 136 25.90 1.16 1.45
CA VAL A 136 26.36 1.19 0.05
C VAL A 136 27.44 0.12 -0.18
N ALA A 137 28.41 0.01 0.72
CA ALA A 137 29.47 -0.99 0.65
C ALA A 137 28.91 -2.42 0.76
N GLU A 138 28.03 -2.67 1.75
CA GLU A 138 27.37 -3.97 1.96
C GLU A 138 26.56 -4.43 0.72
N LEU A 139 25.79 -3.52 0.12
CA LEU A 139 25.04 -3.79 -1.10
C LEU A 139 25.95 -4.07 -2.30
N SER A 140 27.03 -3.29 -2.46
CA SER A 140 28.02 -3.47 -3.53
C SER A 140 28.70 -4.83 -3.45
N GLU A 141 29.14 -5.24 -2.27
CA GLU A 141 29.72 -6.58 -2.06
C GLU A 141 28.74 -7.70 -2.43
N ALA A 142 27.49 -7.57 -2.00
CA ALA A 142 26.47 -8.57 -2.27
C ALA A 142 26.10 -8.63 -3.76
N ALA A 143 25.94 -7.49 -4.42
CA ALA A 143 25.67 -7.41 -5.85
C ALA A 143 26.82 -8.01 -6.65
N THR A 144 28.08 -7.65 -6.33
CA THR A 144 29.29 -8.20 -6.98
C THR A 144 29.38 -9.70 -6.78
N ARG A 145 29.22 -10.21 -5.57
CA ARG A 145 29.26 -11.65 -5.24
C ARG A 145 28.18 -12.43 -6.00
N ASN A 146 27.01 -11.83 -6.23
CA ASN A 146 25.93 -12.47 -6.96
C ASN A 146 25.96 -12.23 -8.47
N GLY A 147 26.87 -11.39 -8.98
CA GLY A 147 26.96 -11.04 -10.40
C GLY A 147 25.71 -10.30 -10.91
N THR A 148 25.16 -9.40 -10.08
CA THR A 148 23.94 -8.64 -10.36
C THR A 148 24.18 -7.14 -10.26
N THR A 149 23.21 -6.35 -10.70
CA THR A 149 23.19 -4.90 -10.50
C THR A 149 21.95 -4.50 -9.72
N ILE A 150 22.13 -3.63 -8.73
CA ILE A 150 21.06 -3.06 -7.89
C ILE A 150 21.04 -1.55 -8.14
N GLU A 151 19.88 -1.01 -8.45
CA GLU A 151 19.67 0.43 -8.49
C GLU A 151 19.45 0.98 -7.08
N CYS A 152 19.98 2.16 -6.79
CA CYS A 152 19.87 2.79 -5.49
C CYS A 152 19.26 4.19 -5.60
N LEU A 153 18.28 4.48 -4.74
CA LEU A 153 17.78 5.81 -4.46
C LEU A 153 18.34 6.28 -3.12
N VAL A 154 18.93 7.47 -3.07
CA VAL A 154 19.27 8.09 -1.79
C VAL A 154 17.99 8.60 -1.15
N GLU A 155 17.69 8.13 0.06
CA GLU A 155 16.51 8.59 0.79
C GLU A 155 16.82 9.88 1.55
N ILE A 156 15.91 10.86 1.42
CA ILE A 156 15.94 12.14 2.13
C ILE A 156 14.84 12.13 3.18
N ASP A 157 15.16 12.46 4.44
CA ASP A 157 14.14 12.74 5.44
C ASP A 157 13.46 14.08 5.15
N CYS A 158 12.31 13.98 4.51
CA CYS A 158 11.47 15.14 4.17
C CYS A 158 10.65 15.67 5.36
N GLY A 159 11.04 15.35 6.58
CA GLY A 159 10.36 15.77 7.81
C GLY A 159 9.43 14.70 8.41
N ALA A 160 9.59 13.45 8.02
CA ALA A 160 8.91 12.31 8.66
C ALA A 160 9.64 11.86 9.95
N GLY A 161 10.91 12.19 10.12
CA GLY A 161 11.71 11.79 11.27
C GLY A 161 11.91 10.29 11.39
N ARG A 162 12.00 9.58 10.23
CA ARG A 162 12.05 8.11 10.19
C ARG A 162 13.38 7.61 9.64
N CYS A 163 13.54 7.58 8.35
CA CYS A 163 14.74 7.20 7.62
C CYS A 163 15.11 8.32 6.65
N GLY A 164 16.32 8.25 6.10
CA GLY A 164 16.81 9.20 5.15
C GLY A 164 17.81 10.20 5.74
N VAL A 165 18.62 10.76 4.86
CA VAL A 165 19.60 11.79 5.23
C VAL A 165 18.91 13.14 5.41
N THR A 166 19.42 13.94 6.33
CA THR A 166 18.84 15.23 6.71
C THR A 166 19.53 16.43 6.04
N THR A 167 20.62 16.20 5.28
CA THR A 167 21.37 17.25 4.61
C THR A 167 21.70 16.91 3.17
N THR A 168 21.70 17.93 2.32
CA THR A 168 22.14 17.83 0.93
C THR A 168 23.59 17.33 0.80
N ALA A 169 24.48 17.70 1.73
CA ALA A 169 25.88 17.27 1.72
C ALA A 169 26.00 15.75 1.89
N THR A 170 25.27 15.17 2.85
CA THR A 170 25.26 13.72 3.06
C THR A 170 24.61 12.96 1.89
N ALA A 171 23.53 13.53 1.30
CA ALA A 171 22.92 12.94 0.11
C ALA A 171 23.93 12.89 -1.06
N LEU A 172 24.70 13.96 -1.26
CA LEU A 172 25.74 14.05 -2.28
C LEU A 172 26.86 13.01 -2.06
N GLU A 173 27.33 12.87 -0.84
CA GLU A 173 28.37 11.89 -0.47
C GLU A 173 27.93 10.46 -0.77
N ILE A 174 26.72 10.09 -0.38
CA ILE A 174 26.16 8.75 -0.64
C ILE A 174 25.95 8.51 -2.13
N ALA A 175 25.41 9.49 -2.86
CA ALA A 175 25.20 9.36 -4.31
C ALA A 175 26.52 9.18 -5.07
N GLN A 176 27.59 9.88 -4.65
CA GLN A 176 28.95 9.70 -5.20
C GLN A 176 29.49 8.30 -4.88
N ALA A 177 29.31 7.83 -3.64
CA ALA A 177 29.72 6.49 -3.25
C ALA A 177 29.02 5.40 -4.07
N ILE A 178 27.71 5.51 -4.29
CA ILE A 178 26.94 4.59 -5.14
C ILE A 178 27.49 4.58 -6.57
N ARG A 179 27.78 5.76 -7.15
CA ARG A 179 28.33 5.88 -8.51
C ARG A 179 29.65 5.14 -8.69
N LEU A 180 30.46 5.09 -7.64
CA LEU A 180 31.77 4.45 -7.64
C LEU A 180 31.73 2.95 -7.27
N ALA A 181 30.61 2.48 -6.70
CA ALA A 181 30.48 1.14 -6.17
C ALA A 181 30.16 0.14 -7.29
N THR A 182 30.93 -0.96 -7.35
CA THR A 182 30.70 -2.05 -8.31
C THR A 182 29.36 -2.73 -8.03
N GLY A 183 28.60 -3.03 -9.08
CA GLY A 183 27.29 -3.72 -8.96
C GLY A 183 26.17 -2.80 -8.46
N LEU A 184 26.42 -1.51 -8.27
CA LEU A 184 25.36 -0.54 -7.95
C LEU A 184 25.21 0.49 -9.09
N LYS A 185 23.99 1.05 -9.16
CA LYS A 185 23.67 2.18 -10.05
C LYS A 185 22.92 3.25 -9.26
N TYR A 186 23.43 4.46 -9.23
CA TYR A 186 22.67 5.60 -8.74
C TYR A 186 21.52 5.91 -9.71
N SER A 187 20.28 5.96 -9.20
CA SER A 187 19.08 6.19 -10.02
C SER A 187 18.26 7.40 -9.56
N GLY A 188 18.61 8.02 -8.44
CA GLY A 188 17.93 9.22 -7.99
C GLY A 188 17.65 9.27 -6.49
N LEU A 189 16.52 9.88 -6.14
CA LEU A 189 16.12 10.19 -4.77
C LEU A 189 14.81 9.52 -4.38
N GLN A 190 14.75 9.05 -3.14
CA GLN A 190 13.53 8.71 -2.42
C GLN A 190 13.19 9.87 -1.50
N ALA A 191 12.01 10.47 -1.66
CA ALA A 191 11.60 11.66 -0.92
C ALA A 191 10.12 11.57 -0.50
N TYR A 192 9.82 10.61 0.38
CA TYR A 192 8.47 10.34 0.85
C TYR A 192 8.20 10.97 2.20
N GLN A 193 7.24 11.92 2.24
CA GLN A 193 6.80 12.55 3.48
C GLN A 193 5.59 11.81 4.08
N GLY A 194 5.87 10.81 4.90
CA GLY A 194 4.83 9.96 5.49
C GLY A 194 3.96 10.67 6.52
N ALA A 195 4.54 11.58 7.32
CA ALA A 195 3.83 12.24 8.41
C ALA A 195 2.72 13.21 7.94
N MET A 196 2.73 13.64 6.67
CA MET A 196 1.67 14.51 6.17
C MET A 196 0.45 13.75 5.63
N GLN A 197 0.56 12.46 5.33
CA GLN A 197 -0.47 11.69 4.62
C GLN A 197 -1.82 11.68 5.34
N HIS A 198 -1.80 11.71 6.67
CA HIS A 198 -2.98 11.63 7.53
C HIS A 198 -3.41 12.97 8.13
N LEU A 199 -2.75 14.07 7.77
CA LEU A 199 -3.19 15.41 8.15
C LEU A 199 -4.51 15.73 7.43
N ARG A 200 -5.52 16.11 8.18
CA ARG A 200 -6.88 16.35 7.64
C ARG A 200 -6.92 17.57 6.73
N SER A 201 -6.33 18.68 7.17
CA SER A 201 -6.33 19.94 6.44
C SER A 201 -5.48 19.88 5.16
N TYR A 202 -6.05 20.29 4.03
CA TYR A 202 -5.34 20.44 2.76
C TYR A 202 -4.15 21.41 2.87
N ASP A 203 -4.37 22.59 3.52
CA ASP A 203 -3.35 23.61 3.67
C ASP A 203 -2.18 23.16 4.56
N GLU A 204 -2.44 22.36 5.61
CA GLU A 204 -1.38 21.81 6.44
C GLU A 204 -0.53 20.82 5.66
N ARG A 205 -1.14 19.94 4.83
CA ARG A 205 -0.39 19.05 3.95
C ARG A 205 0.44 19.82 2.94
N ARG A 206 -0.15 20.83 2.29
CA ARG A 206 0.54 21.69 1.32
C ARG A 206 1.78 22.35 1.93
N LYS A 207 1.65 22.97 3.10
CA LYS A 207 2.78 23.62 3.79
C LYS A 207 3.91 22.64 4.12
N LYS A 208 3.57 21.42 4.57
CA LYS A 208 4.59 20.40 4.82
C LYS A 208 5.24 19.90 3.52
N PHE A 209 4.47 19.79 2.46
CA PHE A 209 5.00 19.46 1.14
C PHE A 209 5.98 20.53 0.63
N GLU A 210 5.66 21.81 0.71
CA GLU A 210 6.51 22.91 0.27
C GLU A 210 7.89 22.88 0.94
N VAL A 211 7.96 22.53 2.23
CA VAL A 211 9.24 22.36 2.95
C VAL A 211 10.02 21.15 2.42
N ALA A 212 9.35 20.02 2.19
CA ALA A 212 9.97 18.84 1.63
C ALA A 212 10.46 19.07 0.19
N GLU A 213 9.64 19.70 -0.64
CA GLU A 213 9.97 20.04 -2.03
C GLU A 213 11.23 20.93 -2.13
N ALA A 214 11.35 21.96 -1.30
CA ALA A 214 12.51 22.84 -1.30
C ALA A 214 13.81 22.05 -1.01
N LEU A 215 13.82 21.16 0.00
CA LEU A 215 14.98 20.34 0.31
C LEU A 215 15.35 19.39 -0.85
N VAL A 216 14.34 18.79 -1.49
CA VAL A 216 14.56 17.89 -2.64
C VAL A 216 15.15 18.68 -3.82
N ARG A 217 14.61 19.85 -4.12
CA ARG A 217 15.09 20.73 -5.19
C ARG A 217 16.54 21.16 -4.98
N ASP A 218 16.89 21.62 -3.77
CA ASP A 218 18.25 21.99 -3.40
C ASP A 218 19.22 20.80 -3.56
N THR A 219 18.76 19.60 -3.20
CA THR A 219 19.56 18.37 -3.32
C THR A 219 19.78 18.00 -4.79
N ILE A 220 18.76 18.06 -5.64
CA ILE A 220 18.87 17.81 -7.08
C ILE A 220 19.88 18.80 -7.72
N GLU A 221 19.80 20.07 -7.34
CA GLU A 221 20.71 21.08 -7.86
C GLU A 221 22.18 20.80 -7.46
N ALA A 222 22.42 20.43 -6.21
CA ALA A 222 23.74 20.06 -5.72
C ALA A 222 24.30 18.83 -6.44
N LEU A 223 23.50 17.80 -6.65
CA LEU A 223 23.86 16.59 -7.40
C LEU A 223 24.20 16.92 -8.86
N SER A 224 23.40 17.77 -9.50
CA SER A 224 23.63 18.21 -10.88
C SER A 224 24.96 18.95 -11.06
N ARG A 225 25.37 19.79 -10.10
CA ARG A 225 26.65 20.53 -10.13
C ARG A 225 27.88 19.61 -10.18
N VAL A 226 27.75 18.37 -9.69
CA VAL A 226 28.83 17.36 -9.74
C VAL A 226 28.62 16.29 -10.83
N GLY A 227 27.70 16.55 -11.77
CA GLY A 227 27.42 15.67 -12.90
C GLY A 227 26.66 14.38 -12.52
N LEU A 228 25.92 14.38 -11.41
CA LEU A 228 25.01 13.31 -11.03
C LEU A 228 23.58 13.68 -11.44
N LEU A 229 23.09 13.05 -12.50
CA LEU A 229 21.72 13.24 -12.96
C LEU A 229 20.75 12.44 -12.08
N THR A 230 19.73 13.11 -11.58
CA THR A 230 18.65 12.49 -10.80
C THR A 230 17.54 12.06 -11.76
N GLU A 231 17.61 10.80 -12.21
CA GLU A 231 16.64 10.24 -13.17
C GLU A 231 15.26 10.03 -12.52
N THR A 232 15.24 9.70 -11.24
CA THR A 232 14.02 9.41 -10.48
C THR A 232 13.96 10.25 -9.21
N VAL A 233 12.85 10.92 -9.00
CA VAL A 233 12.46 11.49 -7.70
C VAL A 233 11.14 10.85 -7.32
N SER A 234 11.21 9.88 -6.39
CA SER A 234 10.09 9.04 -6.02
C SER A 234 9.53 9.44 -4.67
N GLY A 235 8.21 9.57 -4.58
CA GLY A 235 7.51 9.95 -3.35
C GLY A 235 6.01 10.00 -3.55
N GLY A 236 5.33 10.75 -2.69
CA GLY A 236 3.88 10.92 -2.76
C GLY A 236 3.10 9.70 -2.27
N GLY A 237 2.03 9.98 -1.57
CA GLY A 237 1.07 8.98 -1.10
C GLY A 237 -0.35 9.43 -1.42
N THR A 238 -1.34 8.63 -1.01
CA THR A 238 -2.76 8.90 -1.28
C THR A 238 -3.23 10.27 -0.78
N GLY A 239 -2.66 10.75 0.34
CA GLY A 239 -3.03 12.05 0.92
C GLY A 239 -2.30 13.25 0.30
N SER A 240 -1.29 13.07 -0.57
CA SER A 240 -0.44 14.16 -1.03
C SER A 240 -0.13 14.16 -2.52
N TYR A 241 -0.35 13.06 -3.24
CA TYR A 241 0.08 12.84 -4.62
C TYR A 241 -0.18 14.01 -5.58
N ARG A 242 -1.22 14.82 -5.30
CA ARG A 242 -1.55 16.00 -6.11
C ARG A 242 -0.48 17.08 -6.02
N PHE A 243 0.19 17.22 -4.87
CA PHE A 243 1.28 18.17 -4.69
C PHE A 243 2.53 17.71 -5.43
N GLU A 244 2.91 16.45 -5.25
CA GLU A 244 4.09 15.86 -5.90
C GLU A 244 3.96 15.89 -7.43
N ALA A 245 2.80 15.50 -7.97
CA ALA A 245 2.59 15.40 -9.41
C ALA A 245 2.68 16.73 -10.15
N VAL A 246 2.32 17.86 -9.51
CA VAL A 246 2.36 19.19 -10.15
C VAL A 246 3.60 20.00 -9.80
N SER A 247 4.48 19.50 -8.93
CA SER A 247 5.66 20.21 -8.42
C SER A 247 6.74 20.49 -9.51
N GLY A 248 6.77 19.67 -10.56
CA GLY A 248 7.87 19.67 -11.53
C GLY A 248 9.19 19.14 -10.96
N VAL A 249 9.17 18.58 -9.73
CA VAL A 249 10.33 17.99 -9.04
C VAL A 249 10.21 16.47 -8.98
N TYR A 250 9.04 15.98 -8.57
CA TYR A 250 8.75 14.56 -8.52
C TYR A 250 8.32 14.05 -9.90
N ASN A 251 8.81 12.88 -10.28
CA ASN A 251 8.44 12.22 -11.53
C ASN A 251 7.95 10.78 -11.31
N GLU A 252 7.82 10.35 -10.05
CA GLU A 252 7.29 9.04 -9.68
C GLU A 252 6.47 9.11 -8.39
N LEU A 253 5.25 8.53 -8.43
CA LEU A 253 4.32 8.45 -7.30
C LEU A 253 4.28 7.04 -6.73
N GLN A 254 4.22 6.93 -5.38
CA GLN A 254 4.19 5.68 -4.62
C GLN A 254 2.85 5.41 -3.93
N CYS A 255 1.75 5.91 -4.48
CA CYS A 255 0.43 5.77 -3.87
C CYS A 255 0.02 4.29 -3.73
N GLY A 256 -0.60 3.94 -2.60
CA GLY A 256 -1.12 2.61 -2.34
C GLY A 256 -2.60 2.61 -1.97
N SER A 257 -2.94 3.24 -0.85
CA SER A 257 -4.27 3.17 -0.21
C SER A 257 -5.43 3.71 -1.06
N TYR A 258 -5.17 4.53 -2.08
CA TYR A 258 -6.19 5.03 -3.02
C TYR A 258 -7.01 3.90 -3.65
N ALA A 259 -6.39 2.74 -3.87
CA ALA A 259 -7.02 1.62 -4.53
C ALA A 259 -8.16 1.02 -3.67
N PHE A 260 -7.97 0.97 -2.37
CA PHE A 260 -8.90 0.33 -1.42
C PHE A 260 -9.66 1.33 -0.57
N MET A 261 -9.02 2.41 -0.17
CA MET A 261 -9.43 3.35 0.86
C MET A 261 -9.68 2.67 2.23
N ASP A 262 -9.76 3.49 3.24
CA ASP A 262 -10.14 3.11 4.60
C ASP A 262 -10.77 4.30 5.35
N ALA A 263 -11.22 4.06 6.58
CA ALA A 263 -11.91 5.08 7.36
C ALA A 263 -11.00 6.23 7.80
N ASP A 264 -9.68 6.01 7.91
CA ASP A 264 -8.74 7.05 8.28
C ASP A 264 -8.42 7.98 7.10
N TYR A 265 -8.02 7.44 5.95
CA TYR A 265 -7.83 8.24 4.74
C TYR A 265 -9.12 8.94 4.29
N GLY A 266 -10.27 8.30 4.48
CA GLY A 266 -11.56 8.89 4.17
C GLY A 266 -11.84 10.22 4.88
N GLN A 267 -11.15 10.51 6.00
CA GLN A 267 -11.30 11.79 6.73
C GLN A 267 -10.38 12.91 6.22
N VAL A 268 -9.47 12.63 5.30
CA VAL A 268 -8.61 13.65 4.69
C VAL A 268 -9.48 14.57 3.84
N LEU A 269 -9.23 15.88 3.91
CA LEU A 269 -10.01 16.90 3.21
C LEU A 269 -9.33 17.33 1.91
N ASP A 270 -10.09 17.54 0.88
CA ASP A 270 -9.63 18.17 -0.37
C ASP A 270 -9.46 19.70 -0.19
N GLU A 271 -9.11 20.39 -1.28
CA GLU A 271 -8.94 21.86 -1.29
C GLU A 271 -10.22 22.63 -0.92
N ALA A 272 -11.39 22.06 -1.22
CA ALA A 272 -12.69 22.65 -0.87
C ALA A 272 -13.12 22.34 0.58
N GLY A 273 -12.33 21.57 1.33
CA GLY A 273 -12.64 21.15 2.70
C GLY A 273 -13.63 19.99 2.75
N VAL A 274 -13.81 19.25 1.67
CA VAL A 274 -14.68 18.08 1.59
C VAL A 274 -13.83 16.81 1.73
N ARG A 275 -14.39 15.77 2.33
CA ARG A 275 -13.70 14.50 2.53
C ARG A 275 -13.39 13.82 1.20
N ILE A 276 -12.17 13.29 1.03
CA ILE A 276 -11.74 12.66 -0.22
C ILE A 276 -12.48 11.36 -0.54
N ASP A 277 -13.09 10.69 0.45
CA ASP A 277 -13.96 9.54 0.21
C ASP A 277 -15.35 9.92 -0.34
N GLN A 278 -15.66 11.21 -0.42
CA GLN A 278 -16.89 11.73 -1.01
C GLN A 278 -16.67 12.39 -2.38
N THR A 279 -15.45 12.82 -2.66
CA THR A 279 -15.14 13.61 -3.86
C THR A 279 -14.15 12.92 -4.79
N GLU A 280 -13.31 12.05 -4.27
CA GLU A 280 -12.14 11.59 -5.01
C GLU A 280 -12.04 10.07 -5.12
N TRP A 281 -12.13 9.35 -4.01
CA TRP A 281 -11.89 7.91 -3.94
C TRP A 281 -13.07 7.16 -3.36
N GLU A 282 -13.32 5.98 -3.89
CA GLU A 282 -14.38 5.09 -3.40
C GLU A 282 -13.79 4.04 -2.43
N ASN A 283 -14.54 3.68 -1.40
CA ASN A 283 -14.20 2.53 -0.57
C ASN A 283 -14.41 1.25 -1.39
N ALA A 284 -13.34 0.51 -1.64
CA ALA A 284 -13.38 -0.75 -2.37
C ALA A 284 -13.13 -1.97 -1.47
N LEU A 285 -12.43 -1.79 -0.35
CA LEU A 285 -12.16 -2.85 0.62
C LEU A 285 -13.14 -2.80 1.78
N PHE A 286 -13.71 -3.97 2.11
CA PHE A 286 -14.56 -4.13 3.27
C PHE A 286 -14.25 -5.43 4.01
N ILE A 287 -14.50 -5.45 5.33
CA ILE A 287 -14.64 -6.67 6.09
C ILE A 287 -16.11 -7.06 6.02
N LEU A 288 -16.41 -8.20 5.42
CA LEU A 288 -17.74 -8.79 5.48
C LEU A 288 -17.88 -9.50 6.83
N THR A 289 -18.92 -9.17 7.56
CA THR A 289 -19.20 -9.71 8.90
C THR A 289 -20.67 -10.08 9.04
N SER A 290 -20.98 -11.00 9.96
CA SER A 290 -22.34 -11.40 10.27
C SER A 290 -22.73 -10.95 11.68
N VAL A 291 -23.97 -10.52 11.84
CA VAL A 291 -24.58 -10.34 13.16
C VAL A 291 -24.80 -11.71 13.79
N MET A 292 -24.05 -12.03 14.85
CA MET A 292 -24.10 -13.33 15.51
C MET A 292 -24.93 -13.35 16.79
N SER A 293 -25.20 -12.17 17.37
CA SER A 293 -26.00 -12.06 18.58
C SER A 293 -26.72 -10.73 18.65
N HIS A 294 -27.96 -10.74 19.08
CA HIS A 294 -28.81 -9.58 19.32
C HIS A 294 -29.63 -9.75 20.60
N ALA A 295 -28.95 -10.14 21.68
CA ALA A 295 -29.59 -10.46 22.97
C ALA A 295 -30.09 -9.24 23.74
N LYS A 296 -29.69 -8.02 23.32
CA LYS A 296 -30.11 -6.73 23.88
C LYS A 296 -30.75 -5.88 22.81
N ALA A 297 -31.83 -5.21 23.13
CA ALA A 297 -32.61 -4.44 22.15
C ALA A 297 -31.86 -3.28 21.49
N ASP A 298 -30.84 -2.73 22.16
CA ASP A 298 -30.06 -1.59 21.71
C ASP A 298 -28.64 -1.94 21.20
N LYS A 299 -28.32 -3.24 21.12
CA LYS A 299 -26.96 -3.72 20.79
C LYS A 299 -26.95 -5.04 20.06
N ALA A 300 -26.15 -5.09 19.00
CA ALA A 300 -25.81 -6.31 18.30
C ALA A 300 -24.33 -6.65 18.47
N VAL A 301 -23.99 -7.91 18.23
CA VAL A 301 -22.61 -8.39 18.19
C VAL A 301 -22.37 -9.05 16.83
N CYS A 302 -21.27 -8.69 16.19
CA CYS A 302 -20.82 -9.34 14.96
C CYS A 302 -19.54 -10.15 15.18
N ASP A 303 -19.21 -11.03 14.24
CA ASP A 303 -18.05 -11.93 14.26
C ASP A 303 -16.72 -11.27 13.84
N ALA A 304 -16.69 -9.95 13.60
CA ALA A 304 -15.47 -9.22 13.26
C ALA A 304 -14.89 -8.51 14.48
N GLY A 305 -13.94 -9.15 15.15
CA GLY A 305 -13.13 -8.61 16.24
C GLY A 305 -11.71 -8.22 15.79
N LEU A 306 -10.78 -8.08 16.75
CA LEU A 306 -9.37 -7.67 16.50
C LEU A 306 -8.60 -8.68 15.62
N LYS A 307 -8.98 -9.97 15.62
CA LYS A 307 -8.28 -10.98 14.83
C LYS A 307 -8.52 -10.86 13.31
N VAL A 308 -9.45 -10.03 12.89
CA VAL A 308 -9.77 -9.83 11.47
C VAL A 308 -9.63 -8.39 11.00
N GLN A 309 -9.19 -7.48 11.88
CA GLN A 309 -8.94 -6.08 11.55
C GLN A 309 -7.94 -5.42 12.48
N SER A 310 -7.28 -4.38 12.00
CA SER A 310 -6.51 -3.49 12.84
C SER A 310 -7.34 -2.27 13.24
N VAL A 311 -7.13 -1.80 14.47
CA VAL A 311 -7.76 -0.58 15.02
C VAL A 311 -6.74 0.48 15.43
N ASP A 312 -5.52 0.38 14.91
CA ASP A 312 -4.42 1.32 15.19
C ASP A 312 -4.74 2.76 14.76
N SER A 313 -5.54 2.92 13.70
CA SER A 313 -5.99 4.22 13.19
C SER A 313 -7.49 4.49 13.45
N GLY A 314 -8.12 3.70 14.31
CA GLY A 314 -9.52 3.85 14.69
C GLY A 314 -10.38 2.62 14.42
N LEU A 315 -11.61 2.67 14.91
CA LEU A 315 -12.60 1.61 14.71
C LEU A 315 -13.13 1.62 13.28
N PRO A 316 -13.62 0.48 12.77
CA PRO A 316 -14.24 0.41 11.45
C PRO A 316 -15.58 1.19 11.42
N VAL A 317 -15.99 1.54 10.22
CA VAL A 317 -17.28 2.20 9.96
C VAL A 317 -18.19 1.24 9.21
N ILE A 318 -19.46 1.13 9.64
CA ILE A 318 -20.45 0.28 8.95
C ILE A 318 -20.87 1.01 7.65
N PHE A 319 -20.57 0.40 6.51
CA PHE A 319 -20.83 1.01 5.21
C PHE A 319 -22.33 1.10 4.90
N GLY A 320 -22.78 2.30 4.52
CA GLY A 320 -24.16 2.55 4.10
C GLY A 320 -25.20 2.52 5.23
N ARG A 321 -24.77 2.50 6.49
CA ARG A 321 -25.66 2.40 7.66
C ARG A 321 -25.30 3.48 8.69
N ALA A 322 -26.00 4.61 8.63
CA ALA A 322 -25.87 5.69 9.62
C ALA A 322 -26.71 5.47 10.90
N ASP A 323 -27.59 4.50 10.86
CA ASP A 323 -28.54 4.14 11.93
C ASP A 323 -27.91 3.22 13.01
N VAL A 324 -26.76 2.61 12.72
CA VAL A 324 -26.02 1.72 13.60
C VAL A 324 -24.53 2.10 13.64
N LYS A 325 -23.84 1.77 14.73
CA LYS A 325 -22.44 2.16 14.91
C LYS A 325 -21.60 1.05 15.53
N TYR A 326 -20.48 0.70 14.91
CA TYR A 326 -19.47 -0.15 15.52
C TYR A 326 -18.72 0.63 16.60
N ILE A 327 -18.80 0.19 17.87
CA ILE A 327 -18.34 0.98 19.01
C ILE A 327 -17.18 0.37 19.79
N ARG A 328 -16.93 -0.92 19.66
CA ARG A 328 -15.86 -1.63 20.35
C ARG A 328 -15.62 -3.01 19.74
N CYS A 329 -14.39 -3.50 19.82
CA CYS A 329 -14.06 -4.90 19.56
C CYS A 329 -13.36 -5.55 20.75
N SER A 330 -13.52 -6.84 20.87
CA SER A 330 -12.64 -7.79 21.56
C SER A 330 -11.94 -8.66 20.51
N ASP A 331 -11.27 -9.73 20.92
CA ASP A 331 -10.51 -10.57 19.99
C ASP A 331 -11.33 -11.07 18.81
N GLU A 332 -12.53 -11.61 19.09
CA GLU A 332 -13.40 -12.27 18.10
C GLU A 332 -14.68 -11.48 17.79
N HIS A 333 -15.04 -10.50 18.62
CA HIS A 333 -16.36 -9.88 18.56
C HIS A 333 -16.28 -8.38 18.31
N GLY A 334 -17.15 -7.88 17.41
CA GLY A 334 -17.47 -6.49 17.27
C GLY A 334 -18.80 -6.14 17.95
N LEU A 335 -18.79 -5.10 18.80
CA LEU A 335 -20.00 -4.58 19.42
C LEU A 335 -20.56 -3.43 18.59
N ILE A 336 -21.84 -3.55 18.25
CA ILE A 336 -22.58 -2.59 17.44
C ILE A 336 -23.69 -1.96 18.30
N GLU A 337 -23.73 -0.65 18.34
CA GLU A 337 -24.87 0.12 18.82
C GLU A 337 -25.99 0.04 17.78
N ASP A 338 -27.19 -0.39 18.23
CA ASP A 338 -28.40 -0.54 17.40
C ASP A 338 -29.62 0.02 18.14
N PRO A 339 -29.70 1.36 18.29
CA PRO A 339 -30.77 1.98 19.10
C PRO A 339 -32.16 1.77 18.51
N GLY A 340 -32.25 1.49 17.22
CA GLY A 340 -33.50 1.22 16.52
C GLY A 340 -33.92 -0.26 16.56
N ASN A 341 -33.07 -1.16 17.10
CA ASN A 341 -33.31 -2.60 17.07
C ASN A 341 -33.60 -3.13 15.65
N VAL A 342 -32.80 -2.67 14.69
CA VAL A 342 -33.05 -2.88 13.24
C VAL A 342 -32.25 -4.06 12.68
N LEU A 343 -31.14 -4.43 13.32
CA LEU A 343 -30.27 -5.53 12.86
C LEU A 343 -30.89 -6.90 13.15
N LYS A 344 -30.65 -7.83 12.26
CA LYS A 344 -31.15 -9.21 12.39
C LYS A 344 -30.00 -10.21 12.51
N ILE A 345 -30.23 -11.31 13.22
CA ILE A 345 -29.28 -12.42 13.28
C ILE A 345 -28.98 -12.91 11.85
N ASN A 346 -27.71 -13.19 11.59
CA ASN A 346 -27.14 -13.56 10.28
C ASN A 346 -27.18 -12.44 9.22
N GLU A 347 -27.63 -11.23 9.55
CA GLU A 347 -27.49 -10.09 8.62
C GLU A 347 -26.01 -9.84 8.34
N LYS A 348 -25.68 -9.72 7.05
CA LYS A 348 -24.33 -9.41 6.58
C LYS A 348 -24.13 -7.90 6.57
N LEU A 349 -23.04 -7.46 7.19
CA LEU A 349 -22.62 -6.06 7.21
C LEU A 349 -21.26 -5.92 6.52
N ARG A 350 -21.06 -4.79 5.86
CA ARG A 350 -19.76 -4.38 5.31
C ARG A 350 -19.14 -3.35 6.22
N LEU A 351 -17.94 -3.60 6.73
CA LEU A 351 -17.19 -2.67 7.55
C LEU A 351 -16.06 -2.06 6.71
N ILE A 352 -15.98 -0.74 6.62
CA ILE A 352 -14.80 -0.05 6.14
C ILE A 352 -13.75 -0.15 7.26
N PRO A 353 -12.59 -0.79 7.06
CA PRO A 353 -11.58 -0.92 8.12
C PRO A 353 -11.05 0.45 8.54
N GLY A 354 -10.64 0.58 9.80
CA GLY A 354 -9.98 1.78 10.30
C GLY A 354 -8.69 2.08 9.55
N HIS A 355 -7.91 1.02 9.21
CA HIS A 355 -6.67 1.09 8.45
C HIS A 355 -6.54 -0.16 7.55
N CYS A 356 -6.41 0.03 6.25
CA CYS A 356 -6.37 -1.07 5.30
C CYS A 356 -5.07 -1.90 5.37
N ASP A 357 -3.89 -1.26 5.46
CA ASP A 357 -2.58 -1.93 5.40
C ASP A 357 -2.45 -3.11 6.40
N PRO A 358 -2.55 -2.91 7.72
CA PRO A 358 -2.42 -4.00 8.68
C PRO A 358 -3.60 -4.97 8.63
N THR A 359 -4.80 -4.50 8.27
CA THR A 359 -5.98 -5.36 8.13
C THR A 359 -5.78 -6.37 7.00
N CYS A 360 -5.31 -5.96 5.82
CA CYS A 360 -5.02 -6.86 4.72
C CYS A 360 -4.00 -7.94 5.08
N ASN A 361 -3.01 -7.60 5.90
CA ASN A 361 -1.95 -8.55 6.30
C ASN A 361 -2.41 -9.66 7.26
N ILE A 362 -3.65 -9.60 7.77
CA ILE A 362 -4.22 -10.62 8.66
C ILE A 362 -4.91 -11.73 7.87
N HIS A 363 -5.42 -11.44 6.68
CA HIS A 363 -6.22 -12.34 5.87
C HIS A 363 -5.43 -13.07 4.79
N ASP A 364 -5.92 -14.24 4.38
CA ASP A 364 -5.34 -15.04 3.29
C ASP A 364 -5.89 -14.65 1.92
N TRP A 365 -7.15 -14.17 1.87
CA TRP A 365 -7.92 -14.01 0.65
C TRP A 365 -8.59 -12.66 0.56
N TYR A 366 -8.69 -12.15 -0.67
CA TYR A 366 -9.67 -11.16 -1.10
C TYR A 366 -10.76 -11.87 -1.89
N VAL A 367 -12.00 -11.71 -1.47
CA VAL A 367 -13.17 -12.14 -2.23
C VAL A 367 -13.60 -10.97 -3.12
N GLY A 368 -13.27 -11.05 -4.40
CA GLY A 368 -13.66 -10.03 -5.39
C GLY A 368 -15.13 -10.17 -5.76
N VAL A 369 -15.89 -9.11 -5.55
CA VAL A 369 -17.33 -9.10 -5.84
C VAL A 369 -17.69 -8.05 -6.88
N ARG A 370 -18.65 -8.39 -7.74
CA ARG A 370 -19.27 -7.45 -8.68
C ARG A 370 -20.78 -7.50 -8.50
N GLY A 371 -21.35 -6.36 -8.11
CA GLY A 371 -22.74 -6.33 -7.66
C GLY A 371 -22.94 -7.18 -6.40
N ASP A 372 -23.79 -8.20 -6.49
CA ASP A 372 -24.10 -9.12 -5.39
C ASP A 372 -23.43 -10.50 -5.53
N ARG A 373 -22.48 -10.68 -6.47
CA ARG A 373 -21.85 -11.97 -6.76
C ARG A 373 -20.34 -11.95 -6.62
N VAL A 374 -19.81 -13.06 -6.13
CA VAL A 374 -18.38 -13.35 -6.13
C VAL A 374 -17.95 -13.63 -7.57
N GLU A 375 -16.98 -12.84 -8.06
CA GLU A 375 -16.38 -13.00 -9.38
C GLU A 375 -15.04 -13.75 -9.29
N THR A 376 -14.25 -13.47 -8.26
CA THR A 376 -12.90 -14.05 -8.13
C THR A 376 -12.46 -14.16 -6.68
N LEU A 377 -11.44 -15.00 -6.45
CA LEU A 377 -10.65 -15.00 -5.22
C LEU A 377 -9.21 -14.67 -5.56
N TRP A 378 -8.64 -13.69 -4.85
CA TRP A 378 -7.24 -13.34 -4.98
C TRP A 378 -6.50 -13.58 -3.67
N PRO A 379 -5.35 -14.28 -3.68
CA PRO A 379 -4.57 -14.46 -2.47
C PRO A 379 -3.91 -13.15 -2.04
N VAL A 380 -3.80 -12.96 -0.72
CA VAL A 380 -2.88 -11.98 -0.14
C VAL A 380 -1.47 -12.57 -0.21
N SER A 381 -0.90 -12.60 -1.42
CA SER A 381 0.27 -13.42 -1.81
C SER A 381 1.50 -13.19 -0.93
N ALA A 382 1.67 -11.97 -0.41
CA ALA A 382 2.76 -11.58 0.47
C ALA A 382 2.33 -11.42 1.93
N ARG A 383 1.20 -12.01 2.35
CA ARG A 383 0.76 -12.03 3.74
C ARG A 383 1.87 -12.53 4.67
N GLY A 384 2.08 -11.83 5.79
CA GLY A 384 3.10 -12.20 6.77
C GLY A 384 4.55 -12.06 6.30
N LYS A 385 4.81 -11.59 5.08
CA LYS A 385 6.15 -11.35 4.54
C LYS A 385 6.71 -10.04 5.10
N ALA A 386 7.15 -10.07 6.35
CA ALA A 386 7.64 -8.89 7.10
C ALA A 386 9.14 -8.92 7.42
N TYR A 387 9.91 -9.88 6.86
CA TYR A 387 11.33 -10.09 7.11
C TYR A 387 12.20 -9.99 5.86
#